data_a211522c68eb2c2c5039b7172f80a0f2
#
_entry.id   a211522c68eb2c2c5039b7172f80a0f2
#
_cell.length_a   1.000
_cell.length_b   1.000
_cell.length_c   1.000
_cell.angle_alpha   90.00
_cell.angle_beta   90.00
_cell.angle_gamma   90.00
#
_symmetry.space_group_name_H-M   'P 1'
#
loop_
_entity.id
_entity.type
_entity.pdbx_description
1 polymer ?
#
loop_
_entity_poly.entity_id
_entity_poly.type
_entity_poly.pdbx_seq_one_letter_code
_entity_poly.pdbx_strand_id
1 'polypeptide(L)'
;MANCCGLVTDKNEPVPLKQVEVQVQVQGHVASVSSTLQYENKEERPLEAIFVFPLEADAALCHFSAKIGETEVVAELQEKQKAREQYDDALSSGQQAFLLEESSESSDVFRLSVGSLLPGQNASVTLAYVTELAVQADDALRFCLPAVLNPRYAPQDSGNVPQVTSAPGGSVPYTLSFSVQVSSPCPISKVESNCPLEPLKYVNPNQTKATVSLSPGHKFDRDVELLVYYSGAHQPTAIVEAGQASAKPDTLMADPVVMLSLYPEFPAEVTSTLATSGEFLFLMDRSSSMGCNMHNGAGAQKRIESARDTLLLLLKSLPLGCFFNIYGFGSHHESFFPLEMMEKALEKVKGMRADLGGTEILRPLRDIYSQPCLRGHPRQLFIFTDGEVWNTKDVLDLVKKNVHTHRCFSFGIGEGASSALIKGMAKEGSGHAQFITGPDRMQPKVMQSLRFALQPAVKDISVKWNVPKGVAVTLLSPPLNVLFQGQRALLYAQLTGQVRPGR
;
A
#
# COMPACT_ATOMS: atom_id res chain seq x y z
N MET A 1 -10.10 -24.33 -5.56
CA MET A 1 -9.75 -23.52 -6.75
C MET A 1 -8.25 -23.65 -6.95
N ALA A 2 -7.78 -23.82 -8.18
CA ALA A 2 -6.34 -23.94 -8.45
C ALA A 2 -5.64 -22.64 -8.05
N ASN A 3 -4.44 -22.77 -7.46
CA ASN A 3 -3.57 -21.63 -7.18
C ASN A 3 -3.18 -21.00 -8.53
N CYS A 4 -3.72 -19.82 -8.82
CA CYS A 4 -3.49 -19.12 -10.08
C CYS A 4 -2.54 -17.95 -9.83
N CYS A 5 -1.56 -17.76 -10.71
CA CYS A 5 -0.69 -16.58 -10.75
C CYS A 5 -0.39 -16.21 -12.21
N GLY A 6 -0.20 -14.91 -12.47
CA GLY A 6 0.00 -14.39 -13.82
C GLY A 6 -1.30 -14.15 -14.60
N LEU A 7 -1.18 -13.64 -15.81
CA LEU A 7 -2.29 -13.20 -16.64
C LEU A 7 -2.47 -14.08 -17.88
N VAL A 8 -3.71 -14.48 -18.13
CA VAL A 8 -4.17 -15.10 -19.38
C VAL A 8 -5.48 -14.44 -19.82
N THR A 9 -5.79 -14.47 -21.11
CA THR A 9 -7.08 -14.01 -21.63
C THR A 9 -8.21 -14.92 -21.17
N ASP A 10 -9.47 -14.48 -21.35
CA ASP A 10 -10.69 -15.26 -21.12
C ASP A 10 -10.70 -16.60 -21.88
N LYS A 11 -9.96 -16.69 -23.01
CA LYS A 11 -9.77 -17.91 -23.80
C LYS A 11 -8.60 -18.77 -23.35
N ASN A 12 -7.98 -18.44 -22.21
CA ASN A 12 -6.79 -19.11 -21.69
C ASN A 12 -5.54 -18.96 -22.59
N GLU A 13 -5.52 -17.93 -23.43
CA GLU A 13 -4.37 -17.56 -24.27
C GLU A 13 -3.39 -16.71 -23.47
N PRO A 14 -2.07 -16.83 -23.67
CA PRO A 14 -1.10 -15.99 -22.99
C PRO A 14 -1.24 -14.53 -23.43
N VAL A 15 -1.12 -13.59 -22.48
CA VAL A 15 -1.01 -12.15 -22.81
C VAL A 15 0.29 -11.92 -23.59
N PRO A 16 0.35 -10.98 -24.52
CA PRO A 16 1.56 -10.71 -25.32
C PRO A 16 2.69 -10.04 -24.52
N LEU A 17 2.74 -10.22 -23.24
CA LEU A 17 3.78 -9.76 -22.33
C LEU A 17 4.91 -10.79 -22.25
N LYS A 18 6.16 -10.36 -22.43
CA LYS A 18 7.37 -11.20 -22.39
C LYS A 18 8.18 -11.03 -21.13
N GLN A 19 8.35 -9.78 -20.71
CA GLN A 19 9.25 -9.43 -19.62
C GLN A 19 8.71 -8.22 -18.87
N VAL A 20 8.91 -8.22 -17.55
CA VAL A 20 8.76 -7.09 -16.67
C VAL A 20 10.13 -6.82 -16.06
N GLU A 21 10.68 -5.64 -16.29
CA GLU A 21 11.92 -5.17 -15.69
C GLU A 21 11.59 -4.05 -14.71
N VAL A 22 12.01 -4.20 -13.46
CA VAL A 22 11.77 -3.22 -12.41
C VAL A 22 13.08 -2.77 -11.79
N GLN A 23 13.31 -1.48 -11.81
CA GLN A 23 14.45 -0.81 -11.20
C GLN A 23 13.95 0.09 -10.07
N VAL A 24 14.47 -0.12 -8.87
CA VAL A 24 14.10 0.64 -7.68
C VAL A 24 15.32 1.42 -7.18
N GLN A 25 15.13 2.71 -6.95
CA GLN A 25 16.11 3.58 -6.32
C GLN A 25 15.56 4.05 -4.98
N VAL A 26 16.12 3.53 -3.90
CA VAL A 26 15.78 3.97 -2.53
C VAL A 26 16.70 5.09 -2.13
N GLN A 27 16.12 6.24 -1.78
CA GLN A 27 16.82 7.39 -1.21
C GLN A 27 16.26 7.70 0.18
N GLY A 28 16.99 7.29 1.20
CA GLY A 28 16.53 7.39 2.58
C GLY A 28 15.24 6.60 2.81
N HIS A 29 14.10 7.27 2.80
CA HIS A 29 12.80 6.69 3.14
C HIS A 29 11.82 6.65 1.95
N VAL A 30 12.27 7.01 0.76
CA VAL A 30 11.47 7.07 -0.46
C VAL A 30 12.07 6.16 -1.52
N ALA A 31 11.22 5.45 -2.24
CA ALA A 31 11.58 4.64 -3.39
C ALA A 31 11.05 5.28 -4.67
N SER A 32 11.93 5.48 -5.64
CA SER A 32 11.59 5.75 -7.03
C SER A 32 11.66 4.46 -7.80
N VAL A 33 10.58 4.10 -8.46
CA VAL A 33 10.42 2.82 -9.17
C VAL A 33 10.21 3.10 -10.64
N SER A 34 10.97 2.42 -11.49
CA SER A 34 10.79 2.40 -12.94
C SER A 34 10.49 0.97 -13.38
N SER A 35 9.34 0.75 -13.98
CA SER A 35 8.90 -0.56 -14.47
C SER A 35 8.76 -0.51 -15.98
N THR A 36 9.46 -1.40 -16.69
CA THR A 36 9.39 -1.55 -18.15
C THR A 36 8.76 -2.89 -18.48
N LEU A 37 7.65 -2.84 -19.22
CA LEU A 37 6.91 -4.00 -19.71
C LEU A 37 7.19 -4.19 -21.18
N GLN A 38 7.64 -5.38 -21.57
CA GLN A 38 7.94 -5.74 -22.96
C GLN A 38 6.86 -6.64 -23.51
N TYR A 39 6.25 -6.19 -24.61
CA TYR A 39 5.18 -6.89 -25.33
C TYR A 39 5.66 -7.36 -26.70
N GLU A 40 5.15 -8.50 -27.16
CA GLU A 40 5.32 -9.00 -28.53
C GLU A 40 4.02 -9.59 -29.01
N ASN A 41 3.49 -9.07 -30.12
CA ASN A 41 2.35 -9.67 -30.78
C ASN A 41 2.83 -10.81 -31.70
N LYS A 42 2.55 -12.05 -31.31
CA LYS A 42 2.83 -13.25 -32.12
C LYS A 42 1.65 -13.72 -32.96
N GLU A 43 0.51 -13.07 -32.84
CA GLU A 43 -0.71 -13.40 -33.58
C GLU A 43 -0.67 -12.81 -35.01
N GLU A 44 -1.51 -13.34 -35.86
CA GLU A 44 -1.67 -12.86 -37.25
C GLU A 44 -2.59 -11.62 -37.38
N ARG A 45 -3.12 -11.14 -36.25
CA ARG A 45 -4.05 -10.00 -36.18
C ARG A 45 -3.54 -8.92 -35.20
N PRO A 46 -3.95 -7.64 -35.38
CA PRO A 46 -3.70 -6.63 -34.36
C PRO A 46 -4.32 -7.01 -33.02
N LEU A 47 -3.61 -6.78 -31.92
CA LEU A 47 -4.06 -7.04 -30.56
C LEU A 47 -4.18 -5.76 -29.75
N GLU A 48 -5.18 -5.71 -28.90
CA GLU A 48 -5.24 -4.80 -27.77
C GLU A 48 -4.89 -5.59 -26.50
N ALA A 49 -3.85 -5.16 -25.81
CA ALA A 49 -3.45 -5.72 -24.54
C ALA A 49 -3.87 -4.80 -23.40
N ILE A 50 -4.55 -5.35 -22.41
CA ILE A 50 -4.94 -4.63 -21.21
C ILE A 50 -4.21 -5.24 -20.03
N PHE A 51 -3.63 -4.37 -19.21
CA PHE A 51 -2.87 -4.74 -18.06
C PHE A 51 -3.38 -3.98 -16.84
N VAL A 52 -3.88 -4.70 -15.85
CA VAL A 52 -4.38 -4.13 -14.60
C VAL A 52 -3.39 -4.44 -13.50
N PHE A 53 -2.92 -3.43 -12.80
CA PHE A 53 -1.92 -3.60 -11.75
C PHE A 53 -2.21 -2.73 -10.54
N PRO A 54 -1.96 -3.26 -9.34
CA PRO A 54 -2.06 -2.48 -8.11
C PRO A 54 -0.79 -1.67 -7.90
N LEU A 55 -0.96 -0.47 -7.31
CA LEU A 55 0.09 0.30 -6.69
C LEU A 55 -0.28 0.55 -5.22
N GLU A 56 0.69 0.95 -4.41
CA GLU A 56 0.38 1.46 -3.07
C GLU A 56 -0.46 2.74 -3.19
N ALA A 57 -1.49 2.90 -2.36
CA ALA A 57 -2.46 4.00 -2.47
C ALA A 57 -1.85 5.41 -2.35
N ASP A 58 -0.66 5.51 -1.75
CA ASP A 58 0.12 6.74 -1.61
C ASP A 58 1.27 6.85 -2.62
N ALA A 59 1.35 5.92 -3.59
CA ALA A 59 2.31 6.03 -4.68
C ALA A 59 1.89 7.13 -5.66
N ALA A 60 2.87 7.94 -6.08
CA ALA A 60 2.66 8.98 -7.08
C ALA A 60 3.25 8.55 -8.43
N LEU A 61 2.37 8.31 -9.42
CA LEU A 61 2.79 8.04 -10.79
C LEU A 61 3.31 9.33 -11.43
N CYS A 62 4.54 9.32 -11.92
CA CYS A 62 5.23 10.53 -12.41
C CYS A 62 5.71 10.45 -13.86
N HIS A 63 5.76 9.27 -14.46
CA HIS A 63 6.17 9.11 -15.85
C HIS A 63 5.51 7.91 -16.50
N PHE A 64 5.16 8.07 -17.77
CA PHE A 64 4.70 7.01 -18.66
C PHE A 64 5.20 7.26 -20.07
N SER A 65 5.88 6.26 -20.65
CA SER A 65 6.31 6.30 -22.05
C SER A 65 6.16 4.95 -22.72
N ALA A 66 6.04 4.94 -24.02
CA ALA A 66 5.97 3.73 -24.84
C ALA A 66 6.92 3.83 -26.03
N LYS A 67 7.65 2.75 -26.32
CA LYS A 67 8.51 2.64 -27.50
C LYS A 67 8.02 1.50 -28.38
N ILE A 68 7.79 1.80 -29.66
CA ILE A 68 7.39 0.84 -30.69
C ILE A 68 8.36 0.97 -31.85
N GLY A 69 9.19 -0.04 -32.08
CA GLY A 69 10.29 0.06 -33.04
C GLY A 69 11.23 1.22 -32.68
N GLU A 70 11.41 2.17 -33.58
CA GLU A 70 12.24 3.37 -33.38
C GLU A 70 11.45 4.57 -32.82
N THR A 71 10.14 4.48 -32.72
CA THR A 71 9.29 5.57 -32.25
C THR A 71 9.09 5.49 -30.74
N GLU A 72 9.41 6.58 -30.05
CA GLU A 72 9.14 6.74 -28.62
C GLU A 72 8.08 7.81 -28.40
N VAL A 73 7.07 7.50 -27.62
CA VAL A 73 5.97 8.39 -27.22
C VAL A 73 6.01 8.56 -25.71
N VAL A 74 6.04 9.81 -25.27
CA VAL A 74 5.89 10.16 -23.85
C VAL A 74 4.47 10.64 -23.63
N ALA A 75 3.79 10.09 -22.62
CA ALA A 75 2.41 10.44 -22.34
C ALA A 75 2.29 11.85 -21.77
N GLU A 76 1.22 12.52 -22.15
CA GLU A 76 0.79 13.79 -21.57
C GLU A 76 -0.29 13.55 -20.52
N LEU A 77 -0.21 14.26 -19.41
CA LEU A 77 -1.26 14.25 -18.39
C LEU A 77 -2.46 15.04 -18.90
N GLN A 78 -3.62 14.40 -18.95
CA GLN A 78 -4.87 15.00 -19.42
C GLN A 78 -6.02 14.66 -18.49
N GLU A 79 -7.13 15.40 -18.65
CA GLU A 79 -8.40 15.04 -18.02
C GLU A 79 -8.86 13.65 -18.50
N LYS A 80 -9.30 12.81 -17.58
CA LYS A 80 -9.59 11.38 -17.81
C LYS A 80 -10.53 11.13 -18.99
N GLN A 81 -11.62 11.89 -19.08
CA GLN A 81 -12.58 11.73 -20.19
C GLN A 81 -11.98 12.11 -21.54
N LYS A 82 -11.26 13.22 -21.60
CA LYS A 82 -10.59 13.69 -22.82
C LYS A 82 -9.50 12.70 -23.27
N ALA A 83 -8.74 12.15 -22.33
CA ALA A 83 -7.73 11.11 -22.63
C ALA A 83 -8.36 9.86 -23.26
N ARG A 84 -9.51 9.41 -22.74
CA ARG A 84 -10.26 8.28 -23.30
C ARG A 84 -10.77 8.56 -24.70
N GLU A 85 -11.39 9.72 -24.92
CA GLU A 85 -11.89 10.13 -26.26
C GLU A 85 -10.76 10.12 -27.29
N GLN A 86 -9.60 10.66 -26.95
CA GLN A 86 -8.43 10.66 -27.83
C GLN A 86 -7.89 9.25 -28.10
N TYR A 87 -7.89 8.37 -27.12
CA TYR A 87 -7.49 6.98 -27.27
C TYR A 87 -8.45 6.23 -28.22
N ASP A 88 -9.75 6.36 -28.02
CA ASP A 88 -10.78 5.73 -28.84
C ASP A 88 -10.76 6.25 -30.30
N ASP A 89 -10.54 7.56 -30.50
CA ASP A 89 -10.39 8.17 -31.82
C ASP A 89 -9.15 7.64 -32.56
N ALA A 90 -8.03 7.48 -31.86
CA ALA A 90 -6.81 6.92 -32.42
C ALA A 90 -7.01 5.45 -32.85
N LEU A 91 -7.64 4.62 -32.01
CA LEU A 91 -7.96 3.24 -32.33
C LEU A 91 -8.92 3.14 -33.53
N SER A 92 -9.96 3.97 -33.57
CA SER A 92 -10.93 4.00 -34.66
C SER A 92 -10.29 4.39 -36.00
N SER A 93 -9.21 5.17 -35.95
CA SER A 93 -8.40 5.57 -37.10
C SER A 93 -7.32 4.55 -37.46
N GLY A 94 -7.24 3.39 -36.76
CA GLY A 94 -6.23 2.36 -36.96
C GLY A 94 -4.83 2.74 -36.48
N GLN A 95 -4.72 3.78 -35.66
CA GLN A 95 -3.46 4.23 -35.08
C GLN A 95 -3.15 3.46 -33.80
N GLN A 96 -1.86 3.32 -33.52
CA GLN A 96 -1.41 2.79 -32.24
C GLN A 96 -1.59 3.83 -31.15
N ALA A 97 -2.13 3.42 -30.00
CA ALA A 97 -2.36 4.30 -28.89
C ALA A 97 -2.14 3.58 -27.55
N PHE A 98 -1.81 4.35 -26.54
CA PHE A 98 -1.61 3.89 -25.16
C PHE A 98 -2.41 4.77 -24.23
N LEU A 99 -3.08 4.14 -23.27
CA LEU A 99 -3.82 4.85 -22.23
C LEU A 99 -3.49 4.24 -20.89
N LEU A 100 -3.04 5.09 -19.95
CA LEU A 100 -2.84 4.71 -18.56
C LEU A 100 -3.81 5.51 -17.69
N GLU A 101 -4.64 4.83 -16.93
CA GLU A 101 -5.66 5.46 -16.09
C GLU A 101 -5.79 4.79 -14.74
N GLU A 102 -6.08 5.61 -13.72
CA GLU A 102 -6.46 5.15 -12.40
C GLU A 102 -7.93 4.71 -12.38
N SER A 103 -8.25 3.68 -11.60
CA SER A 103 -9.65 3.27 -11.38
C SER A 103 -10.46 4.39 -10.73
N SER A 104 -11.72 4.54 -11.14
CA SER A 104 -12.64 5.51 -10.52
C SER A 104 -13.03 5.16 -9.09
N GLU A 105 -12.95 3.88 -8.74
CA GLU A 105 -13.41 3.34 -7.45
C GLU A 105 -12.28 3.15 -6.43
N SER A 106 -11.04 3.03 -6.88
CA SER A 106 -9.90 2.78 -6.00
C SER A 106 -8.62 3.40 -6.54
N SER A 107 -7.97 4.24 -5.74
CA SER A 107 -6.73 4.94 -6.11
C SER A 107 -5.49 4.05 -6.14
N ASP A 108 -5.62 2.79 -5.78
CA ASP A 108 -4.53 1.80 -5.78
C ASP A 108 -4.59 0.83 -6.97
N VAL A 109 -5.49 1.04 -7.92
CA VAL A 109 -5.63 0.19 -9.11
C VAL A 109 -5.48 1.02 -10.37
N PHE A 110 -4.54 0.61 -11.23
CA PHE A 110 -4.25 1.23 -12.51
C PHE A 110 -4.50 0.26 -13.66
N ARG A 111 -4.98 0.81 -14.78
CA ARG A 111 -5.22 0.08 -16.02
C ARG A 111 -4.39 0.69 -17.13
N LEU A 112 -3.57 -0.14 -17.77
CA LEU A 112 -2.81 0.18 -18.96
C LEU A 112 -3.43 -0.51 -20.18
N SER A 113 -3.87 0.27 -21.16
CA SER A 113 -4.32 -0.23 -22.46
C SER A 113 -3.24 0.02 -23.51
N VAL A 114 -2.84 -1.06 -24.19
CA VAL A 114 -1.89 -1.05 -25.32
C VAL A 114 -2.68 -1.39 -26.56
N GLY A 115 -3.07 -0.38 -27.33
CA GLY A 115 -3.98 -0.54 -28.46
C GLY A 115 -3.26 -0.79 -29.77
N SER A 116 -3.87 -1.60 -30.64
CA SER A 116 -3.46 -1.84 -32.04
C SER A 116 -2.00 -2.30 -32.21
N LEU A 117 -1.50 -3.17 -31.35
CA LEU A 117 -0.20 -3.80 -31.56
C LEU A 117 -0.27 -4.74 -32.77
N LEU A 118 0.41 -4.38 -33.87
CA LEU A 118 0.34 -5.11 -35.13
C LEU A 118 1.08 -6.46 -35.04
N PRO A 119 0.74 -7.45 -35.94
CA PRO A 119 1.45 -8.72 -36.01
C PRO A 119 2.96 -8.56 -36.07
N GLY A 120 3.70 -9.30 -35.25
CA GLY A 120 5.16 -9.26 -35.19
C GLY A 120 5.78 -8.03 -34.56
N GLN A 121 4.98 -7.07 -34.10
CA GLN A 121 5.50 -5.88 -33.42
C GLN A 121 5.88 -6.14 -31.96
N ASN A 122 6.96 -5.47 -31.56
CA ASN A 122 7.36 -5.34 -30.15
C ASN A 122 7.04 -3.94 -29.64
N ALA A 123 6.52 -3.85 -28.42
CA ALA A 123 6.33 -2.60 -27.71
C ALA A 123 7.00 -2.68 -26.34
N SER A 124 7.65 -1.61 -25.94
CA SER A 124 8.22 -1.44 -24.60
C SER A 124 7.51 -0.28 -23.93
N VAL A 125 6.86 -0.55 -22.81
CA VAL A 125 6.12 0.46 -22.04
C VAL A 125 6.83 0.68 -20.73
N THR A 126 7.19 1.91 -20.43
CA THR A 126 7.85 2.31 -19.18
C THR A 126 6.93 3.19 -18.37
N LEU A 127 6.74 2.83 -17.12
CA LEU A 127 6.04 3.64 -16.13
C LEU A 127 6.96 3.88 -14.93
N ALA A 128 6.90 5.08 -14.35
CA ALA A 128 7.64 5.39 -13.16
C ALA A 128 6.73 6.01 -12.08
N TYR A 129 6.95 5.60 -10.84
CA TYR A 129 6.24 6.12 -9.68
C TYR A 129 7.17 6.28 -8.49
N VAL A 130 6.74 7.07 -7.53
CA VAL A 130 7.44 7.32 -6.27
C VAL A 130 6.53 6.89 -5.12
N THR A 131 7.10 6.23 -4.13
CA THR A 131 6.36 5.80 -2.93
C THR A 131 7.21 5.92 -1.66
N GLU A 132 6.56 6.19 -0.54
CA GLU A 132 7.20 6.16 0.77
C GLU A 132 7.36 4.71 1.25
N LEU A 133 8.52 4.40 1.86
CA LEU A 133 8.74 3.09 2.48
C LEU A 133 8.04 3.00 3.83
N ALA A 134 7.23 1.98 4.04
CA ALA A 134 6.52 1.76 5.29
C ALA A 134 7.46 1.24 6.39
N VAL A 135 7.46 1.88 7.57
CA VAL A 135 8.22 1.39 8.73
C VAL A 135 7.50 0.19 9.33
N GLN A 136 8.24 -0.89 9.54
CA GLN A 136 7.76 -2.08 10.21
C GLN A 136 8.01 -2.01 11.72
N ALA A 137 7.38 -2.91 12.47
CA ALA A 137 7.49 -2.96 13.93
C ALA A 137 8.92 -3.24 14.46
N ASP A 138 9.80 -3.73 13.61
CA ASP A 138 11.22 -4.02 13.85
C ASP A 138 12.16 -3.03 13.16
N ASP A 139 11.65 -1.83 12.83
CA ASP A 139 12.35 -0.71 12.21
C ASP A 139 12.80 -0.95 10.76
N ALA A 140 12.43 -2.08 10.16
CA ALA A 140 12.66 -2.28 8.73
C ALA A 140 11.84 -1.27 7.91
N LEU A 141 12.45 -0.77 6.84
CA LEU A 141 11.76 -0.04 5.79
C LEU A 141 11.26 -1.04 4.75
N ARG A 142 9.94 -1.14 4.60
CA ARG A 142 9.30 -2.08 3.69
C ARG A 142 8.99 -1.42 2.36
N PHE A 143 9.47 -2.03 1.30
CA PHE A 143 9.00 -1.83 -0.07
C PHE A 143 8.25 -3.09 -0.51
N CYS A 144 7.13 -2.93 -1.20
CA CYS A 144 6.37 -4.02 -1.79
C CYS A 144 6.17 -3.77 -3.28
N LEU A 145 6.65 -4.70 -4.10
CA LEU A 145 6.32 -4.76 -5.52
C LEU A 145 5.22 -5.80 -5.71
N PRO A 146 4.01 -5.40 -6.12
CA PRO A 146 2.98 -6.34 -6.53
C PRO A 146 3.46 -7.10 -7.76
N ALA A 147 3.90 -8.33 -7.59
CA ALA A 147 4.40 -9.18 -8.68
C ALA A 147 3.28 -10.01 -9.32
N VAL A 148 2.18 -10.20 -8.61
CA VAL A 148 0.93 -10.65 -9.20
C VAL A 148 0.26 -9.44 -9.83
N LEU A 149 0.51 -9.27 -11.11
CA LEU A 149 0.24 -8.05 -11.89
C LEU A 149 -1.26 -7.81 -12.18
N ASN A 150 -2.14 -8.50 -11.51
CA ASN A 150 -3.57 -8.30 -11.53
C ASN A 150 -4.05 -8.15 -10.10
N PRO A 151 -4.78 -7.09 -9.72
CA PRO A 151 -5.29 -6.97 -8.38
C PRO A 151 -6.17 -8.18 -8.05
N ARG A 152 -6.06 -8.71 -6.85
CA ARG A 152 -6.88 -9.85 -6.39
C ARG A 152 -8.31 -9.45 -6.11
N TYR A 153 -8.58 -8.17 -5.96
CA TYR A 153 -9.89 -7.58 -5.99
C TYR A 153 -10.04 -6.75 -7.27
N ALA A 154 -11.22 -6.77 -7.88
CA ALA A 154 -11.55 -5.93 -9.02
C ALA A 154 -12.73 -5.03 -8.60
N PRO A 155 -12.56 -3.70 -8.57
CA PRO A 155 -13.68 -2.78 -8.38
C PRO A 155 -14.77 -3.04 -9.44
N GLN A 156 -16.05 -2.93 -9.06
CA GLN A 156 -17.17 -3.23 -9.96
C GLN A 156 -17.17 -2.40 -11.25
N ASP A 157 -16.59 -1.20 -11.22
CA ASP A 157 -16.49 -0.29 -12.36
C ASP A 157 -15.23 -0.47 -13.22
N SER A 158 -14.51 -1.55 -13.08
CA SER A 158 -13.35 -1.82 -13.94
C SER A 158 -13.70 -2.00 -15.42
N GLY A 159 -14.97 -1.72 -15.80
CA GLY A 159 -15.48 -1.68 -17.19
C GLY A 159 -15.50 -3.07 -17.85
N ASN A 160 -15.96 -3.15 -19.09
CA ASN A 160 -15.85 -4.33 -19.95
C ASN A 160 -14.37 -4.63 -20.30
N VAL A 161 -13.55 -4.87 -19.28
CA VAL A 161 -12.22 -5.41 -19.46
C VAL A 161 -12.42 -6.82 -20.01
N PRO A 162 -11.81 -7.21 -21.15
CA PRO A 162 -11.72 -8.61 -21.50
C PRO A 162 -11.25 -9.35 -20.26
N GLN A 163 -11.99 -10.35 -19.81
CA GLN A 163 -11.70 -11.03 -18.55
C GLN A 163 -10.31 -11.66 -18.67
N VAL A 164 -9.33 -10.96 -18.14
CA VAL A 164 -7.98 -11.49 -18.00
C VAL A 164 -7.97 -12.27 -16.71
N THR A 165 -7.85 -13.58 -16.81
CA THR A 165 -7.81 -14.47 -15.66
C THR A 165 -6.36 -14.80 -15.29
N SER A 166 -6.15 -15.21 -14.04
CA SER A 166 -4.81 -15.63 -13.60
C SER A 166 -4.44 -17.01 -14.14
N ALA A 167 -3.20 -17.19 -14.58
CA ALA A 167 -2.65 -18.47 -14.98
C ALA A 167 -2.22 -19.33 -13.78
N PRO A 168 -2.24 -20.67 -13.89
CA PRO A 168 -1.68 -21.55 -12.86
C PRO A 168 -0.19 -21.25 -12.61
N GLY A 169 0.23 -21.40 -11.34
CA GLY A 169 1.62 -21.14 -10.93
C GLY A 169 2.65 -21.94 -11.76
N GLY A 170 3.65 -21.24 -12.29
CA GLY A 170 4.72 -21.84 -13.11
C GLY A 170 4.44 -21.90 -14.62
N SER A 171 3.26 -21.44 -15.08
CA SER A 171 2.90 -21.39 -16.52
C SER A 171 2.90 -19.98 -17.09
N VAL A 172 3.44 -19.00 -16.38
CA VAL A 172 3.46 -17.60 -16.81
C VAL A 172 4.45 -17.42 -17.97
N PRO A 173 4.03 -16.83 -19.10
CA PRO A 173 4.86 -16.71 -20.30
C PRO A 173 5.89 -15.58 -20.24
N TYR A 174 5.95 -14.82 -19.16
CA TYR A 174 6.84 -13.68 -18.99
C TYR A 174 7.74 -13.82 -17.77
N THR A 175 8.83 -13.04 -17.74
CA THR A 175 9.83 -13.07 -16.67
C THR A 175 9.84 -11.76 -15.89
N LEU A 176 10.29 -11.81 -14.63
CA LEU A 176 10.54 -10.65 -13.79
C LEU A 176 12.03 -10.48 -13.56
N SER A 177 12.55 -9.31 -13.89
CA SER A 177 13.86 -8.80 -13.45
C SER A 177 13.64 -7.66 -12.47
N PHE A 178 14.25 -7.74 -11.30
CA PHE A 178 14.09 -6.75 -10.24
C PHE A 178 15.44 -6.41 -9.64
N SER A 179 15.79 -5.12 -9.68
CA SER A 179 17.04 -4.59 -9.14
C SER A 179 16.80 -3.37 -8.27
N VAL A 180 17.55 -3.25 -7.19
CA VAL A 180 17.40 -2.20 -6.20
C VAL A 180 18.74 -1.55 -5.90
N GLN A 181 18.77 -0.23 -5.93
CA GLN A 181 19.87 0.59 -5.45
C GLN A 181 19.40 1.32 -4.19
N VAL A 182 20.11 1.18 -3.10
CA VAL A 182 19.80 1.85 -1.84
C VAL A 182 20.87 2.90 -1.55
N SER A 183 20.43 4.12 -1.28
CA SER A 183 21.25 5.24 -0.78
C SER A 183 20.63 5.76 0.52
N SER A 184 21.40 5.77 1.59
CA SER A 184 20.92 6.10 2.94
C SER A 184 21.84 7.12 3.61
N PRO A 185 21.31 8.00 4.47
CA PRO A 185 22.12 8.86 5.33
C PRO A 185 22.87 8.08 6.41
N CYS A 186 22.41 6.86 6.73
CA CYS A 186 23.00 5.98 7.74
C CYS A 186 23.47 4.66 7.10
N PRO A 187 24.40 3.92 7.73
CA PRO A 187 24.84 2.63 7.22
C PRO A 187 23.68 1.64 7.07
N ILE A 188 23.66 0.92 5.95
CA ILE A 188 22.71 -0.17 5.67
C ILE A 188 23.22 -1.41 6.40
N SER A 189 22.48 -1.92 7.37
CA SER A 189 22.89 -3.08 8.15
C SER A 189 22.58 -4.41 7.46
N LYS A 190 21.40 -4.52 6.83
CA LYS A 190 20.99 -5.69 6.05
C LYS A 190 19.83 -5.37 5.13
N VAL A 191 19.60 -6.24 4.15
CA VAL A 191 18.42 -6.27 3.30
C VAL A 191 17.86 -7.70 3.30
N GLU A 192 16.56 -7.83 3.53
CA GLU A 192 15.84 -9.10 3.54
C GLU A 192 14.67 -9.08 2.55
N SER A 193 14.21 -10.24 2.12
CA SER A 193 13.05 -10.39 1.25
C SER A 193 12.36 -11.73 1.51
N ASN A 194 11.06 -11.79 1.20
CA ASN A 194 10.30 -13.03 1.12
C ASN A 194 10.63 -13.87 -0.14
N CYS A 195 11.42 -13.31 -1.06
CA CYS A 195 11.90 -13.95 -2.28
C CYS A 195 13.43 -14.10 -2.24
N PRO A 196 14.00 -15.08 -2.96
CA PRO A 196 15.46 -15.24 -3.03
C PRO A 196 16.12 -14.00 -3.65
N LEU A 197 17.14 -13.48 -2.96
CA LEU A 197 17.95 -12.36 -3.42
C LEU A 197 19.37 -12.81 -3.79
N GLU A 198 19.96 -12.13 -4.76
CA GLU A 198 21.40 -12.15 -4.95
C GLU A 198 22.11 -11.50 -3.76
N PRO A 199 23.40 -11.82 -3.51
CA PRO A 199 24.14 -11.24 -2.40
C PRO A 199 24.14 -9.71 -2.43
N LEU A 200 23.90 -9.09 -1.27
CA LEU A 200 23.97 -7.65 -1.09
C LEU A 200 25.40 -7.15 -1.38
N LYS A 201 25.53 -6.15 -2.26
CA LYS A 201 26.83 -5.54 -2.63
C LYS A 201 26.88 -4.10 -2.14
N TYR A 202 27.78 -3.80 -1.22
CA TYR A 202 28.05 -2.43 -0.80
C TYR A 202 28.88 -1.71 -1.87
N VAL A 203 28.47 -0.49 -2.22
CA VAL A 203 29.14 0.34 -3.25
C VAL A 203 30.21 1.24 -2.64
N ASN A 204 30.09 1.55 -1.34
CA ASN A 204 31.03 2.41 -0.64
C ASN A 204 31.46 1.84 0.72
N PRO A 205 32.64 2.26 1.23
CA PRO A 205 33.20 1.77 2.50
C PRO A 205 32.30 2.06 3.72
N ASN A 206 31.54 3.15 3.68
CA ASN A 206 30.65 3.58 4.77
C ASN A 206 29.32 2.80 4.79
N GLN A 207 29.13 1.85 3.87
CA GLN A 207 27.92 1.04 3.75
C GLN A 207 26.61 1.85 3.63
N THR A 208 26.70 3.10 3.17
CA THR A 208 25.53 3.96 2.94
C THR A 208 24.94 3.80 1.54
N LYS A 209 25.63 3.05 0.65
CA LYS A 209 25.15 2.71 -0.69
C LYS A 209 25.32 1.21 -0.93
N ALA A 210 24.25 0.57 -1.38
CA ALA A 210 24.24 -0.85 -1.69
C ALA A 210 23.37 -1.15 -2.90
N THR A 211 23.61 -2.30 -3.53
CA THR A 211 22.79 -2.86 -4.62
C THR A 211 22.39 -4.27 -4.28
N VAL A 212 21.18 -4.64 -4.63
CA VAL A 212 20.66 -6.00 -4.52
C VAL A 212 19.71 -6.28 -5.69
N SER A 213 19.65 -7.54 -6.12
CA SER A 213 18.76 -7.98 -7.18
C SER A 213 18.02 -9.23 -6.75
N LEU A 214 16.85 -9.43 -7.32
CA LEU A 214 16.11 -10.69 -7.19
C LEU A 214 16.85 -11.79 -7.95
N SER A 215 16.97 -12.97 -7.35
CA SER A 215 17.48 -14.15 -8.06
C SER A 215 16.55 -14.53 -9.21
N PRO A 216 17.07 -14.99 -10.35
CA PRO A 216 16.27 -15.38 -11.51
C PRO A 216 15.25 -16.47 -11.18
N GLY A 217 14.10 -16.46 -11.89
CA GLY A 217 13.11 -17.55 -11.81
C GLY A 217 11.98 -17.28 -10.83
N HIS A 218 11.62 -16.02 -10.59
CA HIS A 218 10.41 -15.67 -9.86
C HIS A 218 9.17 -16.30 -10.50
N LYS A 219 8.32 -16.93 -9.70
CA LYS A 219 7.18 -17.72 -10.16
C LYS A 219 5.88 -16.94 -10.26
N PHE A 220 5.88 -15.65 -9.93
CA PHE A 220 4.67 -14.81 -9.83
C PHE A 220 3.59 -15.38 -8.89
N ASP A 221 4.03 -16.17 -7.92
CA ASP A 221 3.17 -16.81 -6.92
C ASP A 221 2.97 -15.93 -5.66
N ARG A 222 3.74 -14.87 -5.53
CA ARG A 222 3.68 -13.88 -4.44
C ARG A 222 4.25 -12.54 -4.85
N ASP A 223 3.91 -11.50 -4.09
CA ASP A 223 4.52 -10.18 -4.22
C ASP A 223 5.97 -10.20 -3.74
N VAL A 224 6.81 -9.30 -4.30
CA VAL A 224 8.19 -9.14 -3.83
C VAL A 224 8.22 -8.11 -2.72
N GLU A 225 8.44 -8.56 -1.49
CA GLU A 225 8.64 -7.71 -0.33
C GLU A 225 10.13 -7.52 -0.06
N LEU A 226 10.58 -6.29 0.02
CA LEU A 226 11.96 -5.93 0.38
C LEU A 226 11.96 -5.17 1.70
N LEU A 227 12.85 -5.55 2.59
CA LEU A 227 13.02 -4.98 3.92
C LEU A 227 14.44 -4.46 4.06
N VAL A 228 14.57 -3.15 4.19
CA VAL A 228 15.85 -2.47 4.31
C VAL A 228 16.02 -2.00 5.75
N TYR A 229 17.14 -2.32 6.37
CA TYR A 229 17.47 -1.95 7.74
C TYR A 229 18.64 -0.98 7.79
N TYR A 230 18.46 0.14 8.46
CA TYR A 230 19.47 1.14 8.70
C TYR A 230 19.98 1.08 10.14
N SER A 231 21.27 1.32 10.32
CA SER A 231 21.83 1.53 11.66
C SER A 231 21.34 2.87 12.20
N GLY A 232 20.79 2.91 13.42
CA GLY A 232 20.29 4.15 14.04
C GLY A 232 18.98 4.64 13.42
N ALA A 233 18.07 3.74 13.12
CA ALA A 233 16.78 4.01 12.44
C ALA A 233 15.91 5.09 13.10
N HIS A 234 16.02 5.28 14.41
CA HIS A 234 15.23 6.27 15.18
C HIS A 234 15.79 7.70 15.19
N GLN A 235 16.95 7.94 14.55
CA GLN A 235 17.50 9.29 14.51
C GLN A 235 16.73 10.16 13.53
N PRO A 236 16.32 11.38 13.91
CA PRO A 236 15.77 12.34 12.97
C PRO A 236 16.74 12.62 11.83
N THR A 237 16.24 12.61 10.61
CA THR A 237 17.06 12.90 9.42
C THR A 237 16.40 13.96 8.55
N ALA A 238 17.21 14.74 7.85
CA ALA A 238 16.78 15.69 6.86
C ALA A 238 17.49 15.41 5.53
N ILE A 239 16.71 15.32 4.46
CA ILE A 239 17.22 15.21 3.09
C ILE A 239 16.73 16.43 2.33
N VAL A 240 17.65 17.11 1.64
CA VAL A 240 17.35 18.28 0.80
C VAL A 240 17.59 17.89 -0.65
N GLU A 241 16.55 18.01 -1.47
CA GLU A 241 16.64 17.88 -2.92
C GLU A 241 16.64 19.26 -3.55
N ALA A 242 17.60 19.50 -4.45
CA ALA A 242 17.67 20.74 -5.22
C ALA A 242 16.53 20.82 -6.24
N GLY A 243 16.07 22.01 -6.53
CA GLY A 243 15.13 22.24 -7.64
C GLY A 243 15.73 21.84 -8.99
N GLN A 244 14.89 21.46 -9.93
CA GLN A 244 15.29 21.10 -11.28
C GLN A 244 15.62 22.37 -12.09
N ALA A 245 16.84 22.46 -12.62
CA ALA A 245 17.31 23.60 -13.40
C ALA A 245 16.47 23.87 -14.67
N SER A 246 15.80 22.85 -15.21
CA SER A 246 14.92 22.93 -16.38
C SER A 246 13.48 23.35 -16.05
N ALA A 247 13.11 23.36 -14.77
CA ALA A 247 11.76 23.71 -14.35
C ALA A 247 11.51 25.22 -14.52
N LYS A 248 10.25 25.57 -14.82
CA LYS A 248 9.85 26.99 -14.87
C LYS A 248 9.97 27.61 -13.48
N PRO A 249 10.51 28.82 -13.34
CA PRO A 249 10.52 29.55 -12.06
C PRO A 249 9.11 29.59 -11.43
N ASP A 250 9.05 29.62 -10.11
CA ASP A 250 7.81 29.65 -9.30
C ASP A 250 6.92 28.41 -9.44
N THR A 251 7.48 27.29 -9.90
CA THR A 251 6.80 25.99 -9.89
C THR A 251 7.37 25.11 -8.79
N LEU A 252 6.59 24.12 -8.36
CA LEU A 252 7.00 23.16 -7.31
C LEU A 252 8.35 22.48 -7.60
N MET A 253 8.66 22.21 -8.87
CA MET A 253 9.88 21.53 -9.29
C MET A 253 11.10 22.46 -9.39
N ALA A 254 10.91 23.80 -9.36
CA ALA A 254 12.00 24.77 -9.49
C ALA A 254 12.76 25.02 -8.17
N ASP A 255 12.10 24.84 -7.06
CA ASP A 255 12.63 25.16 -5.73
C ASP A 255 13.08 23.92 -4.97
N PRO A 256 14.04 24.07 -4.06
CA PRO A 256 14.48 22.96 -3.19
C PRO A 256 13.34 22.45 -2.30
N VAL A 257 13.29 21.13 -2.10
CA VAL A 257 12.38 20.47 -1.18
C VAL A 257 13.16 19.78 -0.06
N VAL A 258 12.69 19.95 1.16
CA VAL A 258 13.22 19.27 2.34
C VAL A 258 12.26 18.15 2.74
N MET A 259 12.79 16.94 2.88
CA MET A 259 12.13 15.84 3.55
C MET A 259 12.70 15.66 4.96
N LEU A 260 11.85 15.76 5.96
CA LEU A 260 12.20 15.49 7.37
C LEU A 260 11.62 14.15 7.78
N SER A 261 12.45 13.29 8.33
CA SER A 261 12.01 12.06 9.01
C SER A 261 12.15 12.27 10.53
N LEU A 262 11.03 12.18 11.23
CA LEU A 262 10.95 12.45 12.67
C LEU A 262 10.41 11.19 13.38
N TYR A 263 10.98 10.90 14.54
CA TYR A 263 10.49 9.86 15.44
C TYR A 263 10.06 10.54 16.76
N PRO A 264 8.75 10.69 17.01
CA PRO A 264 8.29 11.34 18.23
C PRO A 264 8.62 10.49 19.45
N GLU A 265 9.27 11.11 20.43
CA GLU A 265 9.47 10.59 21.77
C GLU A 265 8.61 11.39 22.74
N PHE A 266 7.86 10.69 23.57
CA PHE A 266 7.03 11.33 24.60
C PHE A 266 7.72 11.23 25.96
N PRO A 267 7.53 12.22 26.85
CA PRO A 267 8.04 12.14 28.22
C PRO A 267 7.58 10.86 28.92
N ALA A 268 8.44 10.30 29.76
CA ALA A 268 8.16 9.06 30.49
C ALA A 268 6.85 9.13 31.32
N GLU A 269 6.49 10.30 31.80
CA GLU A 269 5.25 10.57 32.53
C GLU A 269 4.02 10.35 31.65
N VAL A 270 4.09 10.69 30.35
CA VAL A 270 3.00 10.48 29.39
C VAL A 270 2.92 9.01 29.00
N THR A 271 4.06 8.33 28.86
CA THR A 271 4.11 6.91 28.48
C THR A 271 3.74 5.97 29.62
N SER A 272 3.93 6.39 30.88
CA SER A 272 3.50 5.63 32.05
C SER A 272 1.97 5.64 32.27
N THR A 273 1.25 6.56 31.62
CA THR A 273 -0.22 6.62 31.60
C THR A 273 -0.83 5.85 30.44
N LEU A 274 -0.27 4.68 30.09
CA LEU A 274 -0.94 3.77 29.16
C LEU A 274 -2.36 3.52 29.66
N ALA A 275 -3.35 3.73 28.79
CA ALA A 275 -4.74 3.48 29.16
C ALA A 275 -4.90 2.01 29.53
N THR A 276 -5.10 1.74 30.82
CA THR A 276 -5.36 0.40 31.34
C THR A 276 -6.81 -0.02 31.09
N SER A 277 -7.64 0.89 30.56
CA SER A 277 -9.05 0.68 30.29
C SER A 277 -9.42 1.27 28.93
N GLY A 278 -10.22 0.57 28.14
CA GLY A 278 -10.69 1.00 26.83
C GLY A 278 -11.82 0.12 26.34
N GLU A 279 -12.54 0.59 25.32
CA GLU A 279 -13.55 -0.16 24.57
C GLU A 279 -12.92 -0.62 23.25
N PHE A 280 -12.72 -1.93 23.09
CA PHE A 280 -12.11 -2.54 21.91
C PHE A 280 -13.17 -3.24 21.07
N LEU A 281 -13.40 -2.75 19.87
CA LEU A 281 -14.33 -3.36 18.91
C LEU A 281 -13.54 -4.00 17.79
N PHE A 282 -13.82 -5.27 17.52
CA PHE A 282 -13.18 -6.04 16.48
C PHE A 282 -14.18 -6.33 15.38
N LEU A 283 -13.89 -5.88 14.17
CA LEU A 283 -14.72 -6.11 12.98
C LEU A 283 -13.99 -7.06 12.04
N MET A 284 -14.48 -8.31 11.95
CA MET A 284 -13.87 -9.40 11.20
C MET A 284 -14.60 -9.62 9.90
N ASP A 285 -13.89 -9.50 8.80
CA ASP A 285 -14.38 -9.91 7.49
C ASP A 285 -14.51 -11.43 7.40
N ARG A 286 -15.71 -11.89 7.07
CA ARG A 286 -16.04 -13.30 6.85
C ARG A 286 -16.63 -13.52 5.46
N SER A 287 -16.32 -12.62 4.53
CA SER A 287 -16.70 -12.76 3.12
C SER A 287 -16.05 -13.98 2.47
N SER A 288 -16.55 -14.36 1.32
CA SER A 288 -16.03 -15.54 0.59
C SER A 288 -14.57 -15.39 0.19
N SER A 289 -14.09 -14.17 -0.10
CA SER A 289 -12.68 -13.87 -0.44
C SER A 289 -11.72 -14.21 0.69
N MET A 290 -12.14 -14.07 1.94
CA MET A 290 -11.36 -14.48 3.11
C MET A 290 -11.12 -16.01 3.19
N GLY A 291 -11.84 -16.80 2.40
CA GLY A 291 -11.59 -18.23 2.20
C GLY A 291 -10.42 -18.54 1.26
N CYS A 292 -9.89 -17.54 0.54
CA CYS A 292 -8.72 -17.68 -0.33
C CYS A 292 -7.41 -17.76 0.48
N ASN A 293 -6.35 -18.18 -0.18
CA ASN A 293 -5.01 -18.22 0.40
C ASN A 293 -4.42 -16.82 0.58
N MET A 294 -3.49 -16.68 1.52
CA MET A 294 -2.74 -15.44 1.76
C MET A 294 -1.92 -14.99 0.54
N HIS A 295 -1.36 -15.95 -0.17
CA HIS A 295 -0.60 -15.82 -1.42
C HIS A 295 -0.76 -17.10 -2.26
N ASN A 296 -0.25 -17.10 -3.49
CA ASN A 296 -0.39 -18.24 -4.41
C ASN A 296 0.70 -19.33 -4.24
N GLY A 297 1.67 -19.13 -3.36
CA GLY A 297 2.73 -20.11 -3.07
C GLY A 297 2.21 -21.36 -2.35
N ALA A 298 2.95 -22.44 -2.47
CA ALA A 298 2.61 -23.72 -1.83
C ALA A 298 2.55 -23.59 -0.29
N GLY A 299 1.53 -24.22 0.31
CA GLY A 299 1.36 -24.22 1.76
C GLY A 299 0.86 -22.94 2.39
N ALA A 300 0.38 -21.99 1.58
CA ALA A 300 -0.17 -20.73 2.06
C ALA A 300 -1.41 -20.97 2.96
N GLN A 301 -1.41 -20.29 4.10
CA GLN A 301 -2.55 -20.25 5.02
C GLN A 301 -3.73 -19.52 4.38
N LYS A 302 -4.95 -19.79 4.78
CA LYS A 302 -6.12 -19.03 4.36
C LYS A 302 -6.16 -17.67 5.06
N ARG A 303 -6.70 -16.66 4.39
CA ARG A 303 -6.86 -15.30 4.94
C ARG A 303 -7.66 -15.30 6.24
N ILE A 304 -8.80 -16.02 6.29
CA ILE A 304 -9.62 -16.13 7.52
C ILE A 304 -8.85 -16.79 8.68
N GLU A 305 -7.96 -17.74 8.41
CA GLU A 305 -7.14 -18.38 9.45
C GLU A 305 -6.12 -17.39 10.00
N SER A 306 -5.43 -16.66 9.15
CA SER A 306 -4.50 -15.61 9.54
C SER A 306 -5.19 -14.49 10.32
N ALA A 307 -6.37 -14.05 9.88
CA ALA A 307 -7.17 -13.05 10.58
C ALA A 307 -7.62 -13.54 11.98
N ARG A 308 -8.02 -14.81 12.11
CA ARG A 308 -8.33 -15.43 13.42
C ARG A 308 -7.12 -15.43 14.34
N ASP A 309 -5.96 -15.85 13.83
CA ASP A 309 -4.73 -15.91 14.63
C ASP A 309 -4.33 -14.51 15.10
N THR A 310 -4.47 -13.51 14.23
CA THR A 310 -4.27 -12.09 14.55
C THR A 310 -5.22 -11.63 15.67
N LEU A 311 -6.52 -11.90 15.53
CA LEU A 311 -7.52 -11.53 16.54
C LEU A 311 -7.33 -12.27 17.86
N LEU A 312 -7.00 -13.57 17.84
CA LEU A 312 -6.70 -14.33 19.05
C LEU A 312 -5.49 -13.77 19.80
N LEU A 313 -4.47 -13.32 19.09
CA LEU A 313 -3.31 -12.68 19.70
C LEU A 313 -3.68 -11.37 20.37
N LEU A 314 -4.46 -10.51 19.68
CA LEU A 314 -4.97 -9.24 20.24
C LEU A 314 -5.80 -9.47 21.52
N LEU A 315 -6.79 -10.37 21.47
CA LEU A 315 -7.65 -10.66 22.60
C LEU A 315 -6.86 -11.11 23.82
N LYS A 316 -5.88 -12.01 23.64
CA LYS A 316 -5.01 -12.49 24.72
C LYS A 316 -4.06 -11.43 25.28
N SER A 317 -3.83 -10.35 24.52
CA SER A 317 -2.91 -9.27 24.88
C SER A 317 -3.62 -8.03 25.42
N LEU A 318 -4.96 -8.04 25.48
CA LEU A 318 -5.73 -6.95 26.09
C LEU A 318 -5.43 -6.82 27.58
N PRO A 319 -5.22 -5.58 28.09
CA PRO A 319 -5.12 -5.34 29.53
C PRO A 319 -6.40 -5.75 30.30
N LEU A 320 -6.23 -6.10 31.55
CA LEU A 320 -7.38 -6.32 32.44
C LEU A 320 -8.19 -5.04 32.60
N GLY A 321 -9.52 -5.16 32.59
CA GLY A 321 -10.43 -4.01 32.75
C GLY A 321 -10.84 -3.38 31.41
N CYS A 322 -10.40 -3.89 30.26
CA CYS A 322 -10.91 -3.49 28.96
C CYS A 322 -12.25 -4.14 28.64
N PHE A 323 -13.13 -3.36 28.01
CA PHE A 323 -14.35 -3.89 27.39
C PHE A 323 -14.06 -4.25 25.95
N PHE A 324 -14.69 -5.29 25.43
CA PHE A 324 -14.55 -5.64 24.01
C PHE A 324 -15.85 -6.24 23.44
N ASN A 325 -16.01 -6.08 22.13
CA ASN A 325 -17.01 -6.81 21.35
C ASN A 325 -16.42 -7.22 19.99
N ILE A 326 -17.01 -8.25 19.38
CA ILE A 326 -16.58 -8.80 18.11
C ILE A 326 -17.77 -8.82 17.17
N TYR A 327 -17.58 -8.29 15.96
CA TYR A 327 -18.52 -8.29 14.87
C TYR A 327 -17.95 -9.11 13.71
N GLY A 328 -18.76 -9.97 13.14
CA GLY A 328 -18.47 -10.64 11.87
C GLY A 328 -19.29 -10.02 10.75
N PHE A 329 -18.72 -9.82 9.56
CA PHE A 329 -19.48 -9.29 8.43
C PHE A 329 -19.18 -10.01 7.12
N GLY A 330 -20.16 -9.92 6.21
CA GLY A 330 -20.16 -10.42 4.85
C GLY A 330 -21.35 -9.79 4.12
N SER A 331 -22.24 -10.55 3.50
CA SER A 331 -23.53 -10.05 2.98
C SER A 331 -24.49 -9.55 4.08
N HIS A 332 -24.27 -10.01 5.30
CA HIS A 332 -24.92 -9.54 6.53
C HIS A 332 -23.86 -9.46 7.62
N HIS A 333 -24.22 -8.92 8.77
CA HIS A 333 -23.32 -8.87 9.93
C HIS A 333 -23.99 -9.41 11.18
N GLU A 334 -23.16 -9.86 12.11
CA GLU A 334 -23.56 -10.35 13.41
C GLU A 334 -22.64 -9.80 14.50
N SER A 335 -23.22 -9.49 15.66
CA SER A 335 -22.47 -9.17 16.86
C SER A 335 -22.42 -10.41 17.75
N PHE A 336 -21.22 -10.73 18.25
CA PHE A 336 -21.05 -11.98 19.01
C PHE A 336 -21.48 -11.87 20.45
N PHE A 337 -21.55 -10.66 21.01
CA PHE A 337 -21.80 -10.53 22.44
C PHE A 337 -22.70 -9.36 22.83
N PRO A 338 -23.64 -9.58 23.74
CA PRO A 338 -23.97 -8.66 24.80
C PRO A 338 -23.13 -9.01 26.03
N LEU A 339 -21.88 -8.50 26.20
CA LEU A 339 -21.06 -8.67 27.41
C LEU A 339 -20.82 -10.15 27.84
N GLU A 340 -19.88 -10.86 27.21
CA GLU A 340 -19.51 -12.21 27.62
C GLU A 340 -18.03 -12.40 27.95
N MET A 341 -17.72 -13.51 28.67
CA MET A 341 -16.38 -13.82 29.17
C MET A 341 -15.37 -14.12 28.06
N MET A 342 -14.12 -13.74 28.28
CA MET A 342 -13.00 -13.90 27.34
C MET A 342 -12.86 -15.34 26.81
N GLU A 343 -13.07 -16.37 27.63
CA GLU A 343 -12.95 -17.77 27.22
C GLU A 343 -13.91 -18.15 26.10
N LYS A 344 -15.18 -17.74 26.21
CA LYS A 344 -16.17 -17.99 25.16
C LYS A 344 -15.86 -17.21 23.88
N ALA A 345 -15.32 -15.99 24.01
CA ALA A 345 -14.85 -15.22 22.86
C ALA A 345 -13.75 -15.94 22.09
N LEU A 346 -12.74 -16.46 22.79
CA LEU A 346 -11.64 -17.20 22.18
C LEU A 346 -12.12 -18.47 21.46
N GLU A 347 -13.08 -19.20 22.03
CA GLU A 347 -13.65 -20.38 21.39
C GLU A 347 -14.43 -20.01 20.11
N LYS A 348 -15.27 -18.98 20.16
CA LYS A 348 -16.03 -18.51 18.98
C LYS A 348 -15.09 -18.04 17.87
N VAL A 349 -14.05 -17.27 18.19
CA VAL A 349 -13.07 -16.80 17.19
C VAL A 349 -12.35 -17.98 16.54
N LYS A 350 -11.96 -19.01 17.28
CA LYS A 350 -11.35 -20.22 16.71
C LYS A 350 -12.27 -20.93 15.70
N GLY A 351 -13.59 -20.85 15.89
CA GLY A 351 -14.60 -21.43 15.02
C GLY A 351 -15.00 -20.58 13.82
N MET A 352 -14.53 -19.33 13.71
CA MET A 352 -14.90 -18.44 12.60
C MET A 352 -14.50 -19.00 11.24
N ARG A 353 -15.36 -18.82 10.25
CA ARG A 353 -15.16 -19.23 8.86
C ARG A 353 -15.53 -18.09 7.91
N ALA A 354 -15.04 -18.18 6.68
CA ALA A 354 -15.42 -17.30 5.57
C ALA A 354 -16.74 -17.80 4.94
N ASP A 355 -17.85 -17.56 5.62
CA ASP A 355 -19.15 -18.18 5.32
C ASP A 355 -20.32 -17.17 5.26
N LEU A 356 -20.02 -15.85 5.28
CA LEU A 356 -21.04 -14.80 5.21
C LEU A 356 -21.23 -14.17 3.81
N GLY A 357 -20.59 -14.70 2.76
CA GLY A 357 -20.84 -14.32 1.37
C GLY A 357 -20.11 -13.05 0.93
N GLY A 358 -20.81 -11.98 0.54
CA GLY A 358 -20.26 -10.71 0.05
C GLY A 358 -19.58 -9.86 1.12
N THR A 359 -19.19 -8.61 0.79
CA THR A 359 -18.34 -7.77 1.67
C THR A 359 -19.02 -6.42 1.96
N GLU A 360 -20.11 -6.44 2.73
CA GLU A 360 -20.93 -5.26 3.07
C GLU A 360 -20.44 -4.58 4.37
N ILE A 361 -19.28 -3.93 4.31
CA ILE A 361 -18.63 -3.33 5.50
C ILE A 361 -19.35 -2.08 6.05
N LEU A 362 -20.10 -1.34 5.24
CA LEU A 362 -20.79 -0.11 5.69
C LEU A 362 -21.86 -0.38 6.74
N ARG A 363 -22.59 -1.50 6.62
CA ARG A 363 -23.68 -1.83 7.54
C ARG A 363 -23.18 -2.03 8.97
N PRO A 364 -22.20 -2.92 9.25
CA PRO A 364 -21.66 -3.08 10.60
C PRO A 364 -20.98 -1.82 11.13
N LEU A 365 -20.32 -1.02 10.29
CA LEU A 365 -19.75 0.25 10.71
C LEU A 365 -20.84 1.24 11.19
N ARG A 366 -21.95 1.37 10.46
CA ARG A 366 -23.09 2.19 10.87
C ARG A 366 -23.69 1.71 12.19
N ASP A 367 -23.83 0.39 12.37
CA ASP A 367 -24.31 -0.19 13.62
C ASP A 367 -23.37 0.14 14.79
N ILE A 368 -22.06 -0.09 14.63
CA ILE A 368 -21.04 0.25 15.61
C ILE A 368 -21.08 1.74 15.98
N TYR A 369 -21.19 2.63 15.00
CA TYR A 369 -21.19 4.08 15.24
C TYR A 369 -22.52 4.59 15.83
N SER A 370 -23.62 3.85 15.67
CA SER A 370 -24.90 4.16 16.31
C SER A 370 -24.91 3.86 17.82
N GLN A 371 -24.00 2.98 18.29
CA GLN A 371 -23.91 2.60 19.69
C GLN A 371 -23.23 3.69 20.51
N PRO A 372 -23.76 4.06 21.69
CA PRO A 372 -23.10 5.02 22.55
C PRO A 372 -21.74 4.52 23.03
N CYS A 373 -20.75 5.42 23.08
CA CYS A 373 -19.44 5.10 23.64
C CYS A 373 -19.52 4.93 25.17
N LEU A 374 -18.76 3.99 25.70
CA LEU A 374 -18.65 3.81 27.15
C LEU A 374 -17.90 4.99 27.77
N ARG A 375 -18.51 5.61 28.78
CA ARG A 375 -17.90 6.77 29.49
C ARG A 375 -16.57 6.37 30.14
N GLY A 376 -15.53 7.17 29.89
CA GLY A 376 -14.18 6.92 30.42
C GLY A 376 -13.40 5.81 29.74
N HIS A 377 -13.96 5.18 28.68
CA HIS A 377 -13.30 4.13 27.91
C HIS A 377 -13.17 4.56 26.45
N PRO A 378 -12.00 5.05 25.99
CA PRO A 378 -11.79 5.41 24.59
C PRO A 378 -12.05 4.20 23.68
N ARG A 379 -12.84 4.41 22.63
CA ARG A 379 -13.18 3.36 21.66
C ARG A 379 -12.04 3.16 20.67
N GLN A 380 -11.63 1.92 20.51
CA GLN A 380 -10.62 1.47 19.58
C GLN A 380 -11.25 0.44 18.63
N LEU A 381 -11.37 0.78 17.36
CA LEU A 381 -11.97 -0.09 16.34
C LEU A 381 -10.87 -0.78 15.55
N PHE A 382 -10.83 -2.10 15.59
CA PHE A 382 -9.89 -2.94 14.85
C PHE A 382 -10.63 -3.65 13.72
N ILE A 383 -10.21 -3.44 12.48
CA ILE A 383 -10.86 -3.99 11.27
C ILE A 383 -9.90 -4.94 10.59
N PHE A 384 -10.39 -6.15 10.26
CA PHE A 384 -9.64 -7.18 9.54
C PHE A 384 -10.37 -7.50 8.25
N THR A 385 -9.79 -7.20 7.11
CA THR A 385 -10.39 -7.44 5.80
C THR A 385 -9.30 -7.60 4.73
N ASP A 386 -9.62 -8.26 3.64
CA ASP A 386 -8.79 -8.25 2.43
C ASP A 386 -9.12 -7.06 1.50
N GLY A 387 -10.14 -6.27 1.86
CA GLY A 387 -10.47 -5.02 1.19
C GLY A 387 -11.23 -5.16 -0.13
N GLU A 388 -11.82 -6.30 -0.42
CA GLU A 388 -12.67 -6.49 -1.61
C GLU A 388 -14.02 -5.77 -1.43
N VAL A 389 -14.02 -4.43 -1.41
CA VAL A 389 -15.22 -3.60 -1.34
C VAL A 389 -15.34 -2.70 -2.57
N TRP A 390 -16.57 -2.50 -3.05
CA TRP A 390 -16.86 -1.66 -4.23
C TRP A 390 -17.03 -0.17 -3.88
N ASN A 391 -17.20 0.18 -2.62
CA ASN A 391 -17.57 1.50 -2.13
C ASN A 391 -16.56 2.09 -1.13
N THR A 392 -15.28 1.96 -1.44
CA THR A 392 -14.17 2.42 -0.59
C THR A 392 -14.36 3.87 -0.11
N LYS A 393 -14.76 4.79 -1.01
CA LYS A 393 -14.97 6.20 -0.65
C LYS A 393 -16.03 6.37 0.43
N ASP A 394 -17.18 5.69 0.32
CA ASP A 394 -18.26 5.78 1.30
C ASP A 394 -17.82 5.28 2.68
N VAL A 395 -16.98 4.24 2.70
CA VAL A 395 -16.39 3.70 3.94
C VAL A 395 -15.49 4.74 4.58
N LEU A 396 -14.60 5.35 3.82
CA LEU A 396 -13.67 6.37 4.33
C LEU A 396 -14.41 7.61 4.84
N ASP A 397 -15.43 8.07 4.13
CA ASP A 397 -16.28 9.21 4.53
C ASP A 397 -17.03 8.90 5.84
N LEU A 398 -17.51 7.66 6.01
CA LEU A 398 -18.17 7.24 7.25
C LEU A 398 -17.20 7.20 8.42
N VAL A 399 -15.99 6.66 8.24
CA VAL A 399 -14.95 6.61 9.27
C VAL A 399 -14.54 8.04 9.67
N LYS A 400 -14.28 8.91 8.69
CA LYS A 400 -13.92 10.31 8.89
C LYS A 400 -14.98 11.07 9.72
N LYS A 401 -16.25 10.89 9.38
CA LYS A 401 -17.38 11.52 10.10
C LYS A 401 -17.40 11.18 11.58
N ASN A 402 -16.91 10.00 11.96
CA ASN A 402 -16.97 9.47 13.32
C ASN A 402 -15.61 9.51 14.07
N VAL A 403 -14.57 10.12 13.50
CA VAL A 403 -13.19 10.13 14.05
C VAL A 403 -13.09 10.67 15.48
N HIS A 404 -14.02 11.54 15.90
CA HIS A 404 -14.04 12.13 17.24
C HIS A 404 -14.50 11.14 18.34
N THR A 405 -15.10 10.00 17.96
CA THR A 405 -15.62 8.98 18.89
C THR A 405 -14.75 7.74 19.01
N HIS A 406 -13.83 7.53 18.06
CA HIS A 406 -13.01 6.33 18.01
C HIS A 406 -11.67 6.57 17.31
N ARG A 407 -10.74 5.59 17.42
CA ARG A 407 -9.60 5.44 16.54
C ARG A 407 -9.73 4.13 15.76
N CYS A 408 -9.32 4.12 14.50
CA CYS A 408 -9.46 2.97 13.60
C CYS A 408 -8.11 2.34 13.30
N PHE A 409 -7.94 1.08 13.66
CA PHE A 409 -6.77 0.24 13.37
C PHE A 409 -7.15 -0.80 12.33
N SER A 410 -6.60 -0.72 11.15
CA SER A 410 -6.97 -1.56 10.02
C SER A 410 -5.88 -2.58 9.69
N PHE A 411 -6.30 -3.82 9.45
CA PHE A 411 -5.43 -4.92 9.07
C PHE A 411 -5.82 -5.44 7.69
N GLY A 412 -4.95 -5.24 6.71
CA GLY A 412 -5.05 -5.84 5.38
C GLY A 412 -4.56 -7.28 5.44
N ILE A 413 -5.43 -8.22 5.11
CA ILE A 413 -5.16 -9.66 5.26
C ILE A 413 -4.87 -10.28 3.89
N GLY A 414 -3.67 -10.81 3.74
CA GLY A 414 -3.21 -11.43 2.49
C GLY A 414 -2.58 -10.43 1.53
N GLU A 415 -1.81 -10.97 0.60
CA GLU A 415 -1.31 -10.19 -0.53
C GLU A 415 -2.48 -9.76 -1.43
N GLY A 416 -2.38 -8.58 -2.02
CA GLY A 416 -3.45 -7.99 -2.83
C GLY A 416 -4.62 -7.44 -2.02
N ALA A 417 -4.49 -7.25 -0.69
CA ALA A 417 -5.42 -6.46 0.09
C ALA A 417 -5.42 -4.99 -0.39
N SER A 418 -6.60 -4.35 -0.43
CA SER A 418 -6.71 -2.96 -0.88
C SER A 418 -5.94 -2.01 0.01
N SER A 419 -4.87 -1.43 -0.51
CA SER A 419 -4.08 -0.44 0.23
C SER A 419 -4.86 0.86 0.41
N ALA A 420 -5.71 1.24 -0.55
CA ALA A 420 -6.58 2.41 -0.47
C ALA A 420 -7.56 2.31 0.70
N LEU A 421 -8.25 1.18 0.84
CA LEU A 421 -9.19 0.97 1.95
C LEU A 421 -8.47 0.90 3.29
N ILE A 422 -7.43 0.05 3.40
CA ILE A 422 -6.74 -0.24 4.66
C ILE A 422 -6.01 1.02 5.19
N LYS A 423 -5.18 1.67 4.36
CA LYS A 423 -4.49 2.91 4.74
C LYS A 423 -5.46 4.06 4.95
N GLY A 424 -6.49 4.16 4.09
CA GLY A 424 -7.52 5.19 4.18
C GLY A 424 -8.32 5.13 5.48
N MET A 425 -8.81 3.97 5.89
CA MET A 425 -9.53 3.81 7.17
C MET A 425 -8.68 4.20 8.37
N ALA A 426 -7.40 3.78 8.40
CA ALA A 426 -6.49 4.16 9.48
C ALA A 426 -6.22 5.66 9.51
N LYS A 427 -5.97 6.27 8.35
CA LYS A 427 -5.71 7.70 8.21
C LYS A 427 -6.90 8.55 8.63
N GLU A 428 -8.08 8.29 8.07
CA GLU A 428 -9.30 9.05 8.40
C GLU A 428 -9.81 8.76 9.81
N GLY A 429 -9.50 7.57 10.36
CA GLY A 429 -9.83 7.17 11.73
C GLY A 429 -8.76 7.48 12.77
N SER A 430 -7.72 8.26 12.45
CA SER A 430 -6.64 8.64 13.39
C SER A 430 -6.02 7.43 14.11
N GLY A 431 -5.78 6.35 13.38
CA GLY A 431 -5.22 5.10 13.88
C GLY A 431 -4.00 4.66 13.09
N HIS A 432 -3.86 3.35 12.88
CA HIS A 432 -2.71 2.77 12.21
C HIS A 432 -3.11 1.59 11.32
N ALA A 433 -2.46 1.48 10.17
CA ALA A 433 -2.67 0.41 9.20
C ALA A 433 -1.53 -0.63 9.27
N GLN A 434 -1.89 -1.91 9.17
CA GLN A 434 -0.93 -3.00 9.05
C GLN A 434 -1.34 -3.96 7.93
N PHE A 435 -0.36 -4.59 7.28
CA PHE A 435 -0.59 -5.64 6.30
C PHE A 435 -0.01 -6.96 6.81
N ILE A 436 -0.86 -7.97 6.91
CA ILE A 436 -0.49 -9.33 7.33
C ILE A 436 -0.45 -10.18 6.07
N THR A 437 0.74 -10.48 5.58
CA THR A 437 0.98 -11.24 4.34
C THR A 437 1.43 -12.69 4.58
N GLY A 438 1.74 -13.04 5.84
CA GLY A 438 2.14 -14.37 6.28
C GLY A 438 2.29 -14.44 7.80
N PRO A 439 2.57 -15.62 8.37
CA PRO A 439 2.74 -15.83 9.81
C PRO A 439 3.99 -15.11 10.34
N ASP A 440 5.02 -15.01 9.52
CA ASP A 440 6.25 -14.32 9.85
C ASP A 440 5.94 -12.83 10.09
N ARG A 441 6.38 -12.27 11.20
CA ARG A 441 6.17 -10.87 11.59
C ARG A 441 4.73 -10.49 11.99
N MET A 442 3.76 -11.42 12.00
CA MET A 442 2.41 -11.11 12.46
C MET A 442 2.42 -10.58 13.89
N GLN A 443 3.10 -11.26 14.81
CA GLN A 443 3.13 -10.89 16.22
C GLN A 443 3.67 -9.46 16.46
N PRO A 444 4.84 -9.05 15.95
CA PRO A 444 5.32 -7.67 16.11
C PRO A 444 4.34 -6.62 15.59
N LYS A 445 3.72 -6.83 14.43
CA LYS A 445 2.75 -5.91 13.82
C LYS A 445 1.50 -5.74 14.68
N VAL A 446 0.97 -6.86 15.19
CA VAL A 446 -0.21 -6.89 16.07
C VAL A 446 0.08 -6.15 17.38
N MET A 447 1.22 -6.45 18.01
CA MET A 447 1.62 -5.82 19.27
C MET A 447 1.92 -4.34 19.12
N GLN A 448 2.46 -3.90 17.99
CA GLN A 448 2.65 -2.48 17.69
C GLN A 448 1.30 -1.74 17.59
N SER A 449 0.33 -2.29 16.87
CA SER A 449 -1.00 -1.69 16.76
C SER A 449 -1.72 -1.62 18.11
N LEU A 450 -1.62 -2.67 18.94
CA LEU A 450 -2.17 -2.66 20.27
C LEU A 450 -1.50 -1.60 21.17
N ARG A 451 -0.15 -1.51 21.10
CA ARG A 451 0.59 -0.47 21.84
C ARG A 451 0.13 0.94 21.44
N PHE A 452 -0.08 1.20 20.16
CA PHE A 452 -0.59 2.48 19.67
C PHE A 452 -2.03 2.74 20.16
N ALA A 453 -2.87 1.71 20.16
CA ALA A 453 -4.24 1.81 20.65
C ALA A 453 -4.32 2.15 22.15
N LEU A 454 -3.34 1.69 22.93
CA LEU A 454 -3.24 1.96 24.37
C LEU A 454 -2.57 3.31 24.70
N GLN A 455 -1.92 3.97 23.72
CA GLN A 455 -1.32 5.28 23.92
C GLN A 455 -2.39 6.39 23.97
N PRO A 456 -2.17 7.46 24.75
CA PRO A 456 -3.00 8.64 24.69
C PRO A 456 -2.98 9.26 23.28
N ALA A 457 -4.10 9.87 22.88
CA ALA A 457 -4.19 10.59 21.62
C ALA A 457 -3.43 11.92 21.71
N VAL A 458 -2.52 12.17 20.78
CA VAL A 458 -1.89 13.48 20.60
C VAL A 458 -2.77 14.30 19.65
N LYS A 459 -3.10 15.53 20.04
CA LYS A 459 -3.94 16.47 19.29
C LYS A 459 -3.23 17.80 19.13
N ASP A 460 -3.74 18.64 18.22
CA ASP A 460 -3.27 20.01 18.00
C ASP A 460 -1.78 20.09 17.65
N ILE A 461 -1.36 19.20 16.72
CA ILE A 461 0.02 19.10 16.28
C ILE A 461 0.35 20.29 15.36
N SER A 462 1.42 21.03 15.68
CA SER A 462 1.90 22.15 14.88
C SER A 462 3.42 22.03 14.62
N VAL A 463 3.83 22.50 13.44
CA VAL A 463 5.25 22.52 13.03
C VAL A 463 5.70 23.97 12.86
N LYS A 464 6.79 24.35 13.52
CA LYS A 464 7.43 25.67 13.36
C LYS A 464 8.80 25.51 12.72
N TRP A 465 9.05 26.33 11.70
CA TRP A 465 10.31 26.33 10.96
C TRP A 465 11.16 27.53 11.33
N ASN A 466 12.38 27.31 11.73
CA ASN A 466 13.38 28.35 11.93
C ASN A 466 14.33 28.36 10.73
N VAL A 467 14.12 29.29 9.82
CA VAL A 467 14.89 29.41 8.57
C VAL A 467 15.59 30.79 8.50
N PRO A 468 16.68 30.91 7.70
CA PRO A 468 17.33 32.19 7.48
C PRO A 468 16.39 33.26 6.93
N LYS A 469 16.70 34.54 7.23
CA LYS A 469 15.95 35.68 6.65
C LYS A 469 15.99 35.64 5.10
N GLY A 470 14.82 35.75 4.49
CA GLY A 470 14.63 35.72 3.05
C GLY A 470 14.26 34.34 2.49
N VAL A 471 14.22 33.32 3.32
CA VAL A 471 13.69 31.99 2.98
C VAL A 471 12.26 31.87 3.50
N ALA A 472 11.35 31.46 2.65
CA ALA A 472 9.99 31.07 3.02
C ALA A 472 9.85 29.54 2.95
N VAL A 473 8.97 29.00 3.79
CA VAL A 473 8.70 27.55 3.86
C VAL A 473 7.23 27.31 3.57
N THR A 474 6.97 26.49 2.57
CA THR A 474 5.62 26.00 2.24
C THR A 474 5.54 24.52 2.59
N LEU A 475 4.71 24.17 3.58
CA LEU A 475 4.51 22.76 3.95
C LEU A 475 3.72 22.06 2.82
N LEU A 476 4.26 20.97 2.30
CA LEU A 476 3.65 20.16 1.24
C LEU A 476 2.87 18.97 1.82
N SER A 477 3.29 18.48 3.00
CA SER A 477 2.60 17.40 3.68
C SER A 477 1.24 17.85 4.21
N PRO A 478 0.22 16.98 4.20
CA PRO A 478 -1.01 17.23 4.91
C PRO A 478 -0.75 17.39 6.42
N PRO A 479 -1.63 18.08 7.15
CA PRO A 479 -1.52 18.19 8.60
C PRO A 479 -1.43 16.82 9.28
N LEU A 480 -0.55 16.69 10.25
CA LEU A 480 -0.46 15.49 11.08
C LEU A 480 -1.64 15.44 12.05
N ASN A 481 -2.54 14.48 11.86
CA ASN A 481 -3.73 14.30 12.68
C ASN A 481 -3.47 13.46 13.92
N VAL A 482 -2.44 12.60 13.88
CA VAL A 482 -2.07 11.69 14.96
C VAL A 482 -0.57 11.45 14.97
N LEU A 483 0.00 11.27 16.15
CA LEU A 483 1.36 10.81 16.36
C LEU A 483 1.36 9.70 17.40
N PHE A 484 2.10 8.62 17.11
CA PHE A 484 2.37 7.54 18.05
C PHE A 484 3.86 7.52 18.41
N GLN A 485 4.15 7.21 19.66
CA GLN A 485 5.53 7.06 20.09
C GLN A 485 6.24 5.95 19.31
N GLY A 486 7.40 6.29 18.76
CA GLY A 486 8.21 5.37 17.96
C GLY A 486 7.66 5.11 16.56
N GLN A 487 6.62 5.82 16.12
CA GLN A 487 6.20 5.80 14.73
C GLN A 487 6.88 6.94 13.97
N ARG A 488 7.47 6.64 12.81
CA ARG A 488 8.04 7.66 11.93
C ARG A 488 6.96 8.57 11.36
N ALA A 489 7.22 9.88 11.37
CA ALA A 489 6.47 10.88 10.62
C ALA A 489 7.37 11.49 9.54
N LEU A 490 6.92 11.53 8.29
CA LEU A 490 7.57 12.24 7.19
C LEU A 490 6.88 13.57 6.95
N LEU A 491 7.69 14.62 6.79
CA LEU A 491 7.22 15.96 6.46
C LEU A 491 8.00 16.47 5.25
N TYR A 492 7.28 17.01 4.28
CA TYR A 492 7.84 17.63 3.09
C TYR A 492 7.57 19.13 3.09
N ALA A 493 8.58 19.92 2.81
CA ALA A 493 8.44 21.36 2.70
C ALA A 493 9.26 21.90 1.54
N GLN A 494 8.65 22.78 0.75
CA GLN A 494 9.33 23.56 -0.28
C GLN A 494 9.99 24.79 0.36
N LEU A 495 11.22 25.06 -0.05
CA LEU A 495 11.97 26.24 0.38
C LEU A 495 12.05 27.23 -0.78
N THR A 496 11.48 28.42 -0.60
CA THR A 496 11.52 29.48 -1.62
C THR A 496 12.30 30.70 -1.11
N GLY A 497 12.83 31.51 -2.03
CA GLY A 497 13.59 32.70 -1.70
C GLY A 497 15.11 32.50 -1.69
N GLN A 498 15.85 33.57 -1.41
CA GLN A 498 17.31 33.56 -1.39
C GLN A 498 17.83 33.88 0.01
N VAL A 499 18.82 33.10 0.43
CA VAL A 499 19.63 33.49 1.61
C VAL A 499 20.42 34.74 1.21
N ARG A 500 20.04 35.90 1.75
CA ARG A 500 20.89 37.10 1.61
C ARG A 500 22.13 36.90 2.47
N PRO A 501 23.36 36.92 1.92
CA PRO A 501 24.52 36.91 2.74
C PRO A 501 24.46 38.11 3.70
N GLY A 502 24.56 37.81 5.00
CA GLY A 502 24.57 38.85 6.01
C GLY A 502 25.71 39.85 5.73
N ARG A 503 25.38 41.16 5.79
CA ARG A 503 26.37 42.23 5.81
C ARG A 503 27.13 42.20 7.11
#